data_1590bb117bc3395e77df2a7002faead9
#
_entry.id   1590bb117bc3395e77df2a7002faead9
#
_cell.length_a   1.000
_cell.length_b   1.000
_cell.length_c   1.000
_cell.angle_alpha   90.00
_cell.angle_beta   90.00
_cell.angle_gamma   90.00
#
_symmetry.space_group_name_H-M   'P 1'
#
loop_
_entity.id
_entity.type
_entity.pdbx_description
1 polymer ?
#
loop_
_entity_poly.entity_id
_entity_poly.type
_entity_poly.pdbx_seq_one_letter_code
_entity_poly.pdbx_strand_id
1 'polypeptide(L)'
;MPNADIENVTSQIIELVGCSKDDILLASAKTGEGIEDILTTIINKIPPPDEPKNEEFKGLIFDSIYDRYRGVVAYVRVYEGSLKKGSRIKFFAHNTHYDVDEVGHFVIERKKADSIKAGEVGYIIANVRDIEHVLAGDTVTNFNKPCKNPLPGFQKIKPMVFSGLFPSDAGDYDDLRTALEKLKLNDASLSFEPEVSDALGFGYRCGFLGLLHMEIIQERLEREFDLSIVTTSPNVKYLANLKDGSQVEVQRPALLPEPKFLESLMEPIVTAEILTPVDYIGNVMKICEEKRGKYKSTQYLSKSCLLYTSPSPRDAVTSR
;
A
#
# COMPACT_ATOMS: atom_id res chain seq x y z
N MET A 1 -18.04 -23.78 18.90
CA MET A 1 -18.96 -22.75 19.46
C MET A 1 -20.40 -23.17 19.20
N PRO A 2 -21.35 -23.01 20.15
CA PRO A 2 -22.75 -23.51 19.99
C PRO A 2 -23.48 -22.92 18.77
N ASN A 3 -23.05 -21.76 18.26
CA ASN A 3 -23.69 -21.04 17.16
C ASN A 3 -22.95 -21.17 15.83
N ALA A 4 -21.97 -22.06 15.72
CA ALA A 4 -21.24 -22.26 14.47
C ALA A 4 -22.02 -23.23 13.57
N ASP A 5 -22.47 -22.75 12.42
CA ASP A 5 -23.10 -23.58 11.37
C ASP A 5 -22.01 -24.16 10.45
N ILE A 6 -21.42 -25.26 10.91
CA ILE A 6 -20.29 -25.90 10.25
C ILE A 6 -20.65 -26.38 8.84
N GLU A 7 -21.83 -26.96 8.66
CA GLU A 7 -22.24 -27.55 7.37
C GLU A 7 -22.45 -26.47 6.31
N ASN A 8 -23.17 -25.41 6.67
CA ASN A 8 -23.43 -24.31 5.76
C ASN A 8 -22.13 -23.55 5.40
N VAL A 9 -21.29 -23.25 6.41
CA VAL A 9 -20.02 -22.56 6.17
C VAL A 9 -19.07 -23.42 5.33
N THR A 10 -18.97 -24.73 5.61
CA THR A 10 -18.18 -25.66 4.79
C THR A 10 -18.64 -25.67 3.33
N SER A 11 -19.97 -25.73 3.11
CA SER A 11 -20.53 -25.68 1.75
C SER A 11 -20.19 -24.37 1.02
N GLN A 12 -20.27 -23.24 1.72
CA GLN A 12 -19.91 -21.93 1.16
C GLN A 12 -18.41 -21.84 0.80
N ILE A 13 -17.53 -22.39 1.65
CA ILE A 13 -16.08 -22.41 1.38
C ILE A 13 -15.78 -23.27 0.14
N ILE A 14 -16.36 -24.48 0.05
CA ILE A 14 -16.17 -25.37 -1.10
C ILE A 14 -16.63 -24.67 -2.39
N GLU A 15 -17.76 -23.99 -2.34
CA GLU A 15 -18.33 -23.28 -3.48
C GLU A 15 -17.45 -22.07 -3.90
N LEU A 16 -16.92 -21.34 -2.93
CA LEU A 16 -16.12 -20.14 -3.17
C LEU A 16 -14.69 -20.46 -3.66
N VAL A 17 -14.04 -21.42 -3.02
CA VAL A 17 -12.62 -21.74 -3.22
C VAL A 17 -12.40 -22.91 -4.17
N GLY A 18 -13.41 -23.78 -4.35
CA GLY A 18 -13.30 -24.97 -5.19
C GLY A 18 -12.47 -26.09 -4.56
N CYS A 19 -12.28 -26.06 -3.22
CA CYS A 19 -11.54 -27.09 -2.48
C CYS A 19 -12.44 -28.28 -2.11
N SER A 20 -11.83 -29.39 -1.68
CA SER A 20 -12.57 -30.53 -1.12
C SER A 20 -12.93 -30.28 0.34
N LYS A 21 -13.92 -31.03 0.86
CA LYS A 21 -14.29 -30.98 2.28
C LYS A 21 -13.10 -31.34 3.19
N ASP A 22 -12.23 -32.24 2.74
CA ASP A 22 -11.07 -32.74 3.52
C ASP A 22 -9.95 -31.69 3.62
N ASP A 23 -9.99 -30.65 2.79
CA ASP A 23 -9.03 -29.55 2.87
C ASP A 23 -9.43 -28.49 3.91
N ILE A 24 -10.62 -28.58 4.47
CA ILE A 24 -11.17 -27.63 5.44
C ILE A 24 -10.91 -28.14 6.86
N LEU A 25 -10.15 -27.37 7.62
CA LEU A 25 -9.85 -27.67 9.02
C LEU A 25 -10.79 -26.88 9.94
N LEU A 26 -11.36 -27.60 10.91
CA LEU A 26 -12.20 -26.98 11.93
C LEU A 26 -11.34 -26.58 13.12
N ALA A 27 -11.46 -25.32 13.56
CA ALA A 27 -10.68 -24.81 14.67
C ALA A 27 -11.46 -23.83 15.55
N SER A 28 -11.03 -23.70 16.79
CA SER A 28 -11.52 -22.72 17.74
C SER A 28 -10.37 -22.05 18.47
N ALA A 29 -10.08 -20.80 18.16
CA ALA A 29 -9.04 -20.03 18.83
C ALA A 29 -9.30 -19.87 20.34
N LYS A 30 -10.59 -19.86 20.75
CA LYS A 30 -10.98 -19.73 22.17
C LYS A 30 -10.66 -20.98 22.98
N THR A 31 -10.83 -22.17 22.42
CA THR A 31 -10.63 -23.44 23.12
C THR A 31 -9.30 -24.09 22.81
N GLY A 32 -8.60 -23.65 21.75
CA GLY A 32 -7.38 -24.29 21.23
C GLY A 32 -7.65 -25.53 20.36
N GLU A 33 -8.91 -25.92 20.17
CA GLU A 33 -9.29 -27.06 19.35
C GLU A 33 -8.85 -26.86 17.89
N GLY A 34 -8.25 -27.88 17.27
CA GLY A 34 -7.83 -27.88 15.87
C GLY A 34 -6.58 -27.01 15.55
N ILE A 35 -5.98 -26.33 16.53
CA ILE A 35 -4.81 -25.47 16.28
C ILE A 35 -3.59 -26.32 15.88
N GLU A 36 -3.36 -27.45 16.54
CA GLU A 36 -2.25 -28.36 16.21
C GLU A 36 -2.40 -28.96 14.80
N ASP A 37 -3.64 -29.27 14.39
CA ASP A 37 -3.94 -29.77 13.05
C ASP A 37 -3.62 -28.73 11.97
N ILE A 38 -3.94 -27.46 12.24
CA ILE A 38 -3.60 -26.34 11.35
C ILE A 38 -2.07 -26.22 11.20
N LEU A 39 -1.33 -26.20 12.32
CA LEU A 39 0.12 -26.07 12.29
C LEU A 39 0.78 -27.26 11.57
N THR A 40 0.32 -28.47 11.84
CA THR A 40 0.79 -29.69 11.17
C THR A 40 0.50 -29.66 9.68
N THR A 41 -0.69 -29.19 9.30
CA THR A 41 -1.07 -29.09 7.89
C THR A 41 -0.25 -28.04 7.16
N ILE A 42 0.05 -26.89 7.79
CA ILE A 42 0.95 -25.87 7.23
C ILE A 42 2.32 -26.48 6.94
N ILE A 43 2.90 -27.20 7.92
CA ILE A 43 4.23 -27.82 7.76
C ILE A 43 4.24 -28.85 6.62
N ASN A 44 3.17 -29.62 6.47
CA ASN A 44 3.10 -30.69 5.48
C ASN A 44 2.70 -30.24 4.08
N LYS A 45 1.84 -29.22 3.95
CA LYS A 45 1.24 -28.81 2.67
C LYS A 45 1.91 -27.56 2.06
N ILE A 46 2.51 -26.69 2.86
CA ILE A 46 3.14 -25.46 2.34
C ILE A 46 4.62 -25.75 2.07
N PRO A 47 5.08 -25.65 0.81
CA PRO A 47 6.48 -25.90 0.48
C PRO A 47 7.38 -24.84 1.13
N PRO A 48 8.62 -25.20 1.49
CA PRO A 48 9.61 -24.23 1.93
C PRO A 48 9.94 -23.25 0.79
N PRO A 49 10.59 -22.11 1.10
CA PRO A 49 11.08 -21.20 0.07
C PRO A 49 11.97 -21.93 -0.95
N ASP A 50 11.92 -21.48 -2.21
CA ASP A 50 12.75 -22.02 -3.27
C ASP A 50 14.24 -21.94 -2.89
N GLU A 51 15.01 -22.97 -3.28
CA GLU A 51 16.46 -22.94 -3.11
C GLU A 51 17.09 -21.79 -3.91
N PRO A 52 18.08 -21.09 -3.34
CA PRO A 52 18.74 -19.99 -4.02
C PRO A 52 19.46 -20.49 -5.27
N LYS A 53 19.26 -19.80 -6.40
CA LYS A 53 19.90 -20.13 -7.68
C LYS A 53 21.29 -19.52 -7.82
N ASN A 54 21.58 -18.47 -7.07
CA ASN A 54 22.82 -17.72 -7.13
C ASN A 54 23.36 -17.41 -5.72
N GLU A 55 24.66 -17.20 -5.63
CA GLU A 55 25.33 -16.76 -4.41
C GLU A 55 25.27 -15.24 -4.21
N GLU A 56 24.91 -14.49 -5.24
CA GLU A 56 24.81 -13.03 -5.19
C GLU A 56 23.63 -12.62 -4.32
N PHE A 57 23.89 -11.77 -3.32
CA PHE A 57 22.84 -11.29 -2.42
C PHE A 57 21.77 -10.50 -3.17
N LYS A 58 20.52 -10.89 -2.97
CA LYS A 58 19.35 -10.28 -3.55
C LYS A 58 18.17 -10.31 -2.59
N GLY A 59 17.81 -9.15 -2.06
CA GLY A 59 16.71 -8.98 -1.12
C GLY A 59 15.68 -7.98 -1.61
N LEU A 60 14.42 -8.23 -1.31
CA LEU A 60 13.31 -7.31 -1.54
C LEU A 60 12.97 -6.59 -0.25
N ILE A 61 12.95 -5.27 -0.29
CA ILE A 61 12.44 -4.45 0.81
C ILE A 61 10.93 -4.48 0.74
N PHE A 62 10.25 -4.97 1.77
CA PHE A 62 8.79 -5.01 1.81
C PHE A 62 8.19 -3.99 2.78
N ASP A 63 8.99 -3.48 3.72
CA ASP A 63 8.61 -2.44 4.67
C ASP A 63 9.85 -1.75 5.23
N SER A 64 9.69 -0.61 5.90
CA SER A 64 10.76 0.06 6.62
C SER A 64 10.21 0.95 7.74
N ILE A 65 11.02 1.17 8.76
CA ILE A 65 10.71 2.11 9.84
C ILE A 65 11.86 3.08 10.03
N TYR A 66 11.57 4.27 10.52
CA TYR A 66 12.60 5.26 10.85
C TYR A 66 12.91 5.23 12.35
N ASP A 67 14.16 4.94 12.68
CA ASP A 67 14.69 5.01 14.04
C ASP A 67 15.53 6.30 14.17
N ARG A 68 15.24 7.12 15.16
CA ARG A 68 15.89 8.44 15.36
C ARG A 68 17.41 8.35 15.53
N TYR A 69 17.90 7.22 16.05
CA TYR A 69 19.31 7.00 16.34
C TYR A 69 20.04 6.23 15.24
N ARG A 70 19.34 5.34 14.55
CA ARG A 70 19.91 4.38 13.59
C ARG A 70 19.56 4.67 12.14
N GLY A 71 18.70 5.65 11.89
CA GLY A 71 18.16 5.93 10.56
C GLY A 71 17.13 4.89 10.14
N VAL A 72 17.04 4.62 8.84
CA VAL A 72 16.06 3.67 8.30
C VAL A 72 16.46 2.24 8.64
N VAL A 73 15.51 1.50 9.18
CA VAL A 73 15.56 0.04 9.35
C VAL A 73 14.74 -0.59 8.24
N ALA A 74 15.40 -1.17 7.25
CA ALA A 74 14.75 -1.80 6.11
C ALA A 74 14.38 -3.26 6.46
N TYR A 75 13.13 -3.64 6.21
CA TYR A 75 12.63 -5.00 6.37
C TYR A 75 12.75 -5.71 5.03
N VAL A 76 13.45 -6.83 5.02
CA VAL A 76 13.81 -7.49 3.78
C VAL A 76 13.47 -8.97 3.79
N ARG A 77 12.98 -9.47 2.65
CA ARG A 77 12.95 -10.87 2.32
C ARG A 77 14.15 -11.20 1.42
N VAL A 78 14.99 -12.13 1.84
CA VAL A 78 16.16 -12.55 1.07
C VAL A 78 15.76 -13.66 0.09
N TYR A 79 16.00 -13.44 -1.19
CA TYR A 79 15.73 -14.40 -2.26
C TYR A 79 16.97 -15.18 -2.66
N GLU A 80 18.13 -14.54 -2.70
CA GLU A 80 19.38 -15.17 -3.12
C GLU A 80 20.55 -14.70 -2.25
N GLY A 81 21.55 -15.56 -2.09
CA GLY A 81 22.79 -15.28 -1.38
C GLY A 81 22.64 -15.04 0.11
N SER A 82 23.56 -14.28 0.67
CA SER A 82 23.57 -13.91 2.09
C SER A 82 24.15 -12.52 2.31
N LEU A 83 23.72 -11.87 3.38
CA LEU A 83 24.20 -10.56 3.81
C LEU A 83 24.71 -10.62 5.25
N LYS A 84 25.88 -10.02 5.49
CA LYS A 84 26.51 -9.97 6.81
C LYS A 84 26.69 -8.52 7.25
N LYS A 85 26.85 -8.30 8.56
CA LYS A 85 27.35 -7.05 9.10
C LYS A 85 28.68 -6.66 8.42
N GLY A 86 28.88 -5.37 8.13
CA GLY A 86 30.07 -4.84 7.45
C GLY A 86 30.08 -5.05 5.92
N SER A 87 29.09 -5.71 5.36
CA SER A 87 28.92 -5.77 3.91
C SER A 87 28.53 -4.40 3.38
N ARG A 88 28.93 -4.08 2.16
CA ARG A 88 28.48 -2.88 1.46
C ARG A 88 27.32 -3.25 0.53
N ILE A 89 26.20 -2.58 0.71
CA ILE A 89 24.96 -2.81 -0.06
C ILE A 89 24.68 -1.67 -1.03
N LYS A 90 23.86 -1.96 -2.01
CA LYS A 90 23.34 -1.04 -3.00
C LYS A 90 21.81 -1.17 -3.07
N PHE A 91 21.12 -0.03 -3.02
CA PHE A 91 19.69 0.06 -3.33
C PHE A 91 19.52 0.33 -4.82
N PHE A 92 18.65 -0.43 -5.47
CA PHE A 92 18.55 -0.44 -6.92
C PHE A 92 17.86 0.80 -7.48
N ALA A 93 16.78 1.27 -6.82
CA ALA A 93 15.97 2.39 -7.32
C ALA A 93 16.74 3.70 -7.43
N HIS A 94 17.56 4.03 -6.44
CA HIS A 94 18.31 5.29 -6.39
C HIS A 94 19.81 5.14 -6.68
N ASN A 95 20.27 3.91 -6.92
CA ASN A 95 21.70 3.61 -7.13
C ASN A 95 22.60 4.08 -5.97
N THR A 96 22.05 4.17 -4.76
CA THR A 96 22.75 4.57 -3.55
C THR A 96 23.38 3.36 -2.87
N HIS A 97 24.44 3.57 -2.09
CA HIS A 97 25.16 2.51 -1.42
C HIS A 97 25.48 2.89 0.02
N TYR A 98 25.47 1.88 0.90
CA TYR A 98 25.68 2.04 2.34
C TYR A 98 26.41 0.82 2.91
N ASP A 99 27.10 1.02 4.03
CA ASP A 99 27.72 -0.06 4.78
C ASP A 99 26.73 -0.57 5.83
N VAL A 100 26.62 -1.88 5.94
CA VAL A 100 25.66 -2.56 6.85
C VAL A 100 26.21 -2.57 8.27
N ASP A 101 25.53 -1.88 9.17
CA ASP A 101 25.88 -1.84 10.59
C ASP A 101 25.35 -3.05 11.34
N GLU A 102 24.16 -3.51 10.98
CA GLU A 102 23.48 -4.61 11.66
C GLU A 102 22.52 -5.32 10.72
N VAL A 103 22.43 -6.64 10.86
CA VAL A 103 21.40 -7.50 10.29
C VAL A 103 20.78 -8.35 11.40
N GLY A 104 19.57 -8.82 11.18
CA GLY A 104 18.92 -9.72 12.16
C GLY A 104 17.55 -10.17 11.70
N HIS A 105 16.87 -10.89 12.60
CA HIS A 105 15.56 -11.48 12.40
C HIS A 105 14.53 -10.87 13.35
N PHE A 106 13.25 -11.11 13.05
CA PHE A 106 12.15 -10.78 13.94
C PHE A 106 11.70 -12.03 14.70
N VAL A 107 11.72 -11.93 16.04
CA VAL A 107 11.22 -12.94 16.97
C VAL A 107 10.36 -12.20 18.02
N ILE A 108 9.22 -11.62 17.60
CA ILE A 108 8.46 -10.62 18.36
C ILE A 108 9.24 -9.29 18.41
N GLU A 109 10.48 -9.31 18.88
CA GLU A 109 11.42 -8.18 18.85
C GLU A 109 12.54 -8.43 17.85
N ARG A 110 13.29 -7.38 17.51
CA ARG A 110 14.46 -7.47 16.65
C ARG A 110 15.58 -8.24 17.37
N LYS A 111 16.03 -9.34 16.77
CA LYS A 111 17.16 -10.14 17.27
C LYS A 111 18.30 -10.04 16.26
N LYS A 112 19.46 -9.54 16.73
CA LYS A 112 20.68 -9.47 15.91
C LYS A 112 21.12 -10.85 15.47
N ALA A 113 21.66 -10.91 14.25
CA ALA A 113 22.27 -12.10 13.68
C ALA A 113 23.59 -11.73 13.00
N ASP A 114 24.45 -12.72 12.80
CA ASP A 114 25.71 -12.53 12.06
C ASP A 114 25.45 -12.37 10.56
N SER A 115 24.41 -13.01 10.06
CA SER A 115 24.00 -12.94 8.66
C SER A 115 22.52 -13.24 8.50
N ILE A 116 21.94 -12.77 7.38
CA ILE A 116 20.64 -13.20 6.86
C ILE A 116 20.86 -13.86 5.49
N LYS A 117 20.11 -14.94 5.22
CA LYS A 117 20.33 -15.83 4.06
C LYS A 117 19.07 -15.97 3.22
N ALA A 118 19.25 -16.49 2.01
CA ALA A 118 18.14 -16.82 1.12
C ALA A 118 17.06 -17.66 1.82
N GLY A 119 15.79 -17.31 1.56
CA GLY A 119 14.62 -17.88 2.21
C GLY A 119 14.23 -17.22 3.54
N GLU A 120 15.09 -16.40 4.12
CA GLU A 120 14.83 -15.75 5.40
C GLU A 120 14.19 -14.36 5.22
N VAL A 121 13.45 -13.95 6.25
CA VAL A 121 12.96 -12.60 6.44
C VAL A 121 13.70 -11.98 7.61
N GLY A 122 14.19 -10.76 7.42
CA GLY A 122 14.97 -10.09 8.43
C GLY A 122 14.98 -8.57 8.23
N TYR A 123 15.88 -7.90 8.92
CA TYR A 123 16.09 -6.46 8.80
C TYR A 123 17.54 -6.09 8.51
N ILE A 124 17.73 -4.95 7.90
CA ILE A 124 19.01 -4.31 7.62
C ILE A 124 19.04 -2.92 8.23
N ILE A 125 20.08 -2.60 8.97
CA ILE A 125 20.40 -1.25 9.42
C ILE A 125 21.73 -0.84 8.78
N ALA A 126 21.72 0.27 8.05
CA ALA A 126 22.89 0.78 7.34
C ALA A 126 23.06 2.32 7.52
N ASN A 127 22.56 2.85 8.65
CA ASN A 127 22.63 4.28 8.99
C ASN A 127 22.14 5.21 7.85
N VAL A 128 21.14 4.77 7.12
CA VAL A 128 20.51 5.55 6.06
C VAL A 128 19.64 6.62 6.72
N ARG A 129 20.00 7.88 6.54
CA ARG A 129 19.25 9.01 7.10
C ARG A 129 18.28 9.60 6.12
N ASP A 130 18.57 9.45 4.84
CA ASP A 130 17.69 9.89 3.76
C ASP A 130 16.65 8.82 3.49
N ILE A 131 15.43 9.13 3.88
CA ILE A 131 14.28 8.24 3.82
C ILE A 131 13.95 7.85 2.36
N GLU A 132 14.18 8.75 1.42
CA GLU A 132 13.88 8.51 0.01
C GLU A 132 14.76 7.42 -0.62
N HIS A 133 15.89 7.11 0.00
CA HIS A 133 16.81 6.09 -0.51
C HIS A 133 16.36 4.65 -0.20
N VAL A 134 15.36 4.44 0.68
CA VAL A 134 14.87 3.11 1.07
C VAL A 134 13.37 3.03 0.81
N LEU A 135 13.01 2.50 -0.35
CA LEU A 135 11.61 2.38 -0.75
C LEU A 135 11.12 0.94 -0.60
N ALA A 136 9.90 0.77 -0.11
CA ALA A 136 9.22 -0.52 -0.18
C ALA A 136 9.07 -0.94 -1.65
N GLY A 137 9.40 -2.21 -1.94
CA GLY A 137 9.44 -2.75 -3.30
C GLY A 137 10.79 -2.61 -4.00
N ASP A 138 11.77 -1.90 -3.41
CA ASP A 138 13.11 -1.83 -3.99
C ASP A 138 13.91 -3.10 -3.73
N THR A 139 14.90 -3.32 -4.58
CA THR A 139 15.85 -4.43 -4.45
C THR A 139 17.12 -3.95 -3.79
N VAL A 140 17.54 -4.64 -2.74
CA VAL A 140 18.86 -4.46 -2.13
C VAL A 140 19.79 -5.59 -2.56
N THR A 141 21.02 -5.22 -2.96
CA THR A 141 22.02 -6.15 -3.45
C THR A 141 23.40 -5.82 -2.89
N ASN A 142 24.38 -6.73 -3.07
CA ASN A 142 25.76 -6.44 -2.68
C ASN A 142 26.38 -5.41 -3.63
N PHE A 143 27.09 -4.43 -3.09
CA PHE A 143 27.73 -3.39 -3.88
C PHE A 143 28.84 -3.93 -4.80
N ASN A 144 29.67 -4.86 -4.30
CA ASN A 144 30.82 -5.39 -5.04
C ASN A 144 30.43 -6.42 -6.10
N LYS A 145 29.29 -7.12 -5.88
CA LYS A 145 28.71 -8.11 -6.80
C LYS A 145 27.22 -7.86 -6.93
N PRO A 146 26.81 -6.79 -7.62
CA PRO A 146 25.41 -6.45 -7.74
C PRO A 146 24.68 -7.45 -8.63
N CYS A 147 23.43 -7.76 -8.28
CA CYS A 147 22.59 -8.55 -9.16
C CYS A 147 22.31 -7.78 -10.48
N LYS A 148 22.18 -8.51 -11.58
CA LYS A 148 21.98 -7.92 -12.92
C LYS A 148 20.61 -7.24 -13.05
N ASN A 149 19.58 -7.88 -12.51
CA ASN A 149 18.19 -7.41 -12.62
C ASN A 149 17.58 -7.27 -11.22
N PRO A 150 16.81 -6.21 -10.97
CA PRO A 150 16.05 -6.09 -9.72
C PRO A 150 15.00 -7.20 -9.63
N LEU A 151 14.52 -7.45 -8.42
CA LEU A 151 13.32 -8.25 -8.19
C LEU A 151 12.10 -7.52 -8.74
N PRO A 152 11.06 -8.23 -9.19
CA PRO A 152 9.79 -7.58 -9.47
C PRO A 152 9.30 -6.94 -8.15
N GLY A 153 9.37 -5.62 -8.12
CA GLY A 153 8.93 -4.82 -6.97
C GLY A 153 7.43 -4.62 -6.94
N PHE A 154 6.94 -3.97 -5.89
CA PHE A 154 5.56 -3.53 -5.84
C PHE A 154 5.30 -2.50 -6.93
N GLN A 155 4.17 -2.63 -7.62
CA GLN A 155 3.76 -1.61 -8.57
C GLN A 155 3.45 -0.32 -7.81
N LYS A 156 4.00 0.78 -8.30
CA LYS A 156 3.69 2.11 -7.76
C LYS A 156 2.22 2.42 -8.08
N ILE A 157 1.35 2.32 -7.09
CA ILE A 157 -0.05 2.68 -7.25
C ILE A 157 -0.12 4.21 -7.28
N LYS A 158 -0.78 4.74 -8.32
CA LYS A 158 -0.95 6.19 -8.45
C LYS A 158 -2.05 6.68 -7.51
N PRO A 159 -1.84 7.79 -6.79
CA PRO A 159 -2.90 8.41 -6.01
C PRO A 159 -4.11 8.75 -6.87
N MET A 160 -5.29 8.53 -6.32
CA MET A 160 -6.56 8.75 -7.02
C MET A 160 -7.29 9.99 -6.49
N VAL A 161 -7.10 10.33 -5.21
CA VAL A 161 -7.74 11.43 -4.51
C VAL A 161 -6.68 12.36 -3.94
N PHE A 162 -6.88 13.65 -4.03
CA PHE A 162 -5.96 14.67 -3.55
C PHE A 162 -6.67 15.60 -2.58
N SER A 163 -5.99 15.93 -1.48
CA SER A 163 -6.47 16.91 -0.49
C SER A 163 -5.28 17.70 0.05
N GLY A 164 -5.50 18.96 0.34
CA GLY A 164 -4.54 19.77 1.09
C GLY A 164 -4.61 19.42 2.58
N LEU A 165 -3.46 19.19 3.19
CA LEU A 165 -3.28 19.03 4.63
C LEU A 165 -2.56 20.26 5.17
N PHE A 166 -3.19 20.97 6.08
CA PHE A 166 -2.66 22.20 6.67
C PHE A 166 -2.58 22.04 8.18
N PRO A 167 -1.47 22.39 8.83
CA PRO A 167 -1.42 22.37 10.27
C PRO A 167 -2.34 23.45 10.83
N SER A 168 -3.01 23.18 11.95
CA SER A 168 -3.86 24.17 12.62
C SER A 168 -3.03 25.30 13.24
N ASP A 169 -1.79 25.04 13.63
CA ASP A 169 -0.80 26.03 14.03
C ASP A 169 0.28 26.15 12.94
N ALA A 170 0.53 27.36 12.48
CA ALA A 170 1.52 27.63 11.46
C ALA A 170 2.96 27.20 11.87
N GLY A 171 3.24 27.12 13.18
CA GLY A 171 4.50 26.64 13.73
C GLY A 171 4.78 25.16 13.44
N ASP A 172 3.75 24.36 13.24
CA ASP A 172 3.85 22.91 13.04
C ASP A 172 4.14 22.51 11.58
N TYR A 173 4.39 23.46 10.68
CA TYR A 173 4.63 23.17 9.25
C TYR A 173 5.81 22.22 9.00
N ASP A 174 6.93 22.43 9.67
CA ASP A 174 8.12 21.57 9.54
C ASP A 174 7.91 20.21 10.22
N ASP A 175 7.15 20.16 11.30
CA ASP A 175 6.77 18.92 11.97
C ASP A 175 5.82 18.09 11.09
N LEU A 176 4.86 18.73 10.43
CA LEU A 176 4.00 18.08 9.45
C LEU A 176 4.80 17.49 8.29
N ARG A 177 5.80 18.21 7.75
CA ARG A 177 6.69 17.67 6.73
C ARG A 177 7.38 16.42 7.21
N THR A 178 8.01 16.49 8.37
CA THR A 178 8.75 15.37 8.97
C THR A 178 7.85 14.16 9.22
N ALA A 179 6.61 14.39 9.65
CA ALA A 179 5.62 13.34 9.86
C ALA A 179 5.21 12.68 8.53
N LEU A 180 4.92 13.48 7.49
CA LEU A 180 4.58 12.96 6.16
C LEU A 180 5.72 12.17 5.53
N GLU A 181 6.98 12.63 5.67
CA GLU A 181 8.16 11.90 5.24
C GLU A 181 8.26 10.52 5.91
N LYS A 182 8.00 10.44 7.22
CA LYS A 182 8.01 9.18 7.97
C LYS A 182 6.86 8.26 7.57
N LEU A 183 5.66 8.80 7.36
CA LEU A 183 4.51 8.01 6.89
C LEU A 183 4.75 7.42 5.51
N LYS A 184 5.38 8.17 4.61
CA LYS A 184 5.72 7.72 3.25
C LYS A 184 6.66 6.51 3.23
N LEU A 185 7.45 6.27 4.29
CA LEU A 185 8.29 5.07 4.41
C LEU A 185 7.49 3.78 4.38
N ASN A 186 6.37 3.77 5.10
CA ASN A 186 5.50 2.60 5.22
C ASN A 186 4.39 2.60 4.19
N ASP A 187 4.20 3.72 3.51
CA ASP A 187 3.12 3.91 2.53
C ASP A 187 3.65 4.50 1.23
N ALA A 188 4.09 3.64 0.33
CA ALA A 188 4.59 4.03 -0.99
C ALA A 188 3.52 4.69 -1.89
N SER A 189 2.25 4.62 -1.53
CA SER A 189 1.14 5.24 -2.26
C SER A 189 0.89 6.69 -1.83
N LEU A 190 1.35 7.09 -0.64
CA LEU A 190 1.28 8.47 -0.18
C LEU A 190 2.23 9.35 -0.99
N SER A 191 1.70 10.37 -1.62
CA SER A 191 2.48 11.44 -2.25
C SER A 191 2.13 12.77 -1.62
N PHE A 192 3.10 13.67 -1.49
CA PHE A 192 2.85 15.03 -1.01
C PHE A 192 3.81 16.02 -1.67
N GLU A 193 3.32 17.23 -1.83
CA GLU A 193 4.06 18.38 -2.36
C GLU A 193 3.65 19.64 -1.59
N PRO A 194 4.54 20.64 -1.43
CA PRO A 194 4.19 21.88 -0.75
C PRO A 194 3.01 22.57 -1.42
N GLU A 195 2.10 23.09 -0.62
CA GLU A 195 0.93 23.87 -1.08
C GLU A 195 0.77 25.10 -0.21
N VAL A 196 0.32 26.19 -0.83
CA VAL A 196 0.01 27.44 -0.15
C VAL A 196 -1.45 27.77 -0.38
N SER A 197 -2.18 28.06 0.68
CA SER A 197 -3.56 28.51 0.67
C SER A 197 -3.64 29.92 1.24
N ASP A 198 -4.35 30.82 0.56
CA ASP A 198 -4.57 32.20 1.06
C ASP A 198 -5.30 32.23 2.42
N ALA A 199 -6.14 31.21 2.68
CA ALA A 199 -6.93 31.11 3.91
C ALA A 199 -6.25 30.31 5.02
N LEU A 200 -5.47 29.26 4.65
CA LEU A 200 -4.91 28.28 5.61
C LEU A 200 -3.38 28.37 5.75
N GLY A 201 -2.72 29.22 4.94
CA GLY A 201 -1.28 29.38 4.96
C GLY A 201 -0.52 28.25 4.25
N PHE A 202 0.60 27.85 4.83
CA PHE A 202 1.47 26.81 4.28
C PHE A 202 1.02 25.42 4.73
N GLY A 203 1.01 24.48 3.79
CA GLY A 203 0.64 23.09 4.02
C GLY A 203 1.19 22.19 2.92
N TYR A 204 0.60 21.01 2.79
CA TYR A 204 0.99 20.02 1.78
C TYR A 204 -0.23 19.50 1.03
N ARG A 205 -0.14 19.48 -0.29
CA ARG A 205 -1.07 18.77 -1.15
C ARG A 205 -0.69 17.29 -1.13
N CYS A 206 -1.54 16.47 -0.57
CA CYS A 206 -1.33 15.05 -0.43
C CYS A 206 -2.19 14.26 -1.42
N GLY A 207 -1.62 13.18 -1.96
CA GLY A 207 -2.32 12.24 -2.82
C GLY A 207 -2.53 10.92 -2.10
N PHE A 208 -3.75 10.38 -2.18
CA PHE A 208 -4.23 9.20 -1.48
C PHE A 208 -4.87 8.19 -2.44
N LEU A 209 -4.95 6.92 -2.05
CA LEU A 209 -5.66 5.89 -2.81
C LEU A 209 -7.17 6.11 -2.83
N GLY A 210 -7.69 6.71 -1.76
CA GLY A 210 -9.11 7.00 -1.58
C GLY A 210 -9.35 7.73 -0.27
N LEU A 211 -10.62 7.93 0.10
CA LEU A 211 -11.00 8.62 1.33
C LEU A 211 -10.55 7.89 2.60
N LEU A 212 -10.78 6.59 2.67
CA LEU A 212 -10.37 5.80 3.83
C LEU A 212 -8.86 5.92 4.06
N HIS A 213 -8.07 5.90 2.99
CA HIS A 213 -6.63 6.12 3.11
C HIS A 213 -6.32 7.51 3.65
N MET A 214 -7.01 8.55 3.19
CA MET A 214 -6.86 9.92 3.69
C MET A 214 -7.20 10.01 5.19
N GLU A 215 -8.32 9.40 5.61
CA GLU A 215 -8.74 9.38 7.01
C GLU A 215 -7.71 8.66 7.90
N ILE A 216 -7.16 7.55 7.44
CA ILE A 216 -6.11 6.80 8.16
C ILE A 216 -4.84 7.65 8.31
N ILE A 217 -4.39 8.32 7.25
CA ILE A 217 -3.21 9.19 7.30
C ILE A 217 -3.44 10.36 8.26
N GLN A 218 -4.62 10.98 8.20
CA GLN A 218 -4.98 12.06 9.13
C GLN A 218 -4.97 11.57 10.59
N GLU A 219 -5.62 10.45 10.88
CA GLU A 219 -5.66 9.88 12.23
C GLU A 219 -4.26 9.51 12.74
N ARG A 220 -3.37 9.03 11.87
CA ARG A 220 -1.97 8.75 12.20
C ARG A 220 -1.20 10.03 12.50
N LEU A 221 -1.38 11.10 11.73
CA LEU A 221 -0.76 12.40 12.00
C LEU A 221 -1.18 12.94 13.37
N GLU A 222 -2.45 12.81 13.71
CA GLU A 222 -2.99 13.25 15.00
C GLU A 222 -2.47 12.38 16.16
N ARG A 223 -2.50 11.05 16.04
CA ARG A 223 -2.17 10.12 17.14
C ARG A 223 -0.68 9.85 17.33
N GLU A 224 0.06 9.67 16.25
CA GLU A 224 1.46 9.29 16.30
C GLU A 224 2.40 10.50 16.40
N PHE A 225 1.97 11.66 15.86
CA PHE A 225 2.79 12.87 15.77
C PHE A 225 2.24 14.06 16.55
N ASP A 226 1.06 13.92 17.18
CA ASP A 226 0.40 14.98 17.98
C ASP A 226 0.15 16.26 17.15
N LEU A 227 -0.19 16.10 15.86
CA LEU A 227 -0.43 17.20 14.95
C LEU A 227 -1.94 17.41 14.74
N SER A 228 -2.42 18.64 14.93
CA SER A 228 -3.79 19.02 14.59
C SER A 228 -3.85 19.50 13.14
N ILE A 229 -4.64 18.81 12.30
CA ILE A 229 -4.64 19.01 10.85
C ILE A 229 -6.01 19.49 10.34
N VAL A 230 -5.99 20.51 9.49
CA VAL A 230 -7.14 20.94 8.68
C VAL A 230 -7.01 20.35 7.29
N THR A 231 -8.03 19.61 6.85
CA THR A 231 -8.09 19.02 5.51
C THR A 231 -9.00 19.81 4.59
N THR A 232 -8.57 19.98 3.33
CA THR A 232 -9.45 20.54 2.30
C THR A 232 -10.34 19.44 1.70
N SER A 233 -11.44 19.85 1.04
CA SER A 233 -12.29 18.89 0.33
C SER A 233 -11.49 18.07 -0.67
N PRO A 234 -11.64 16.74 -0.65
CA PRO A 234 -10.93 15.85 -1.55
C PRO A 234 -11.26 16.14 -3.02
N ASN A 235 -10.26 16.03 -3.88
CA ASN A 235 -10.38 16.31 -5.31
C ASN A 235 -9.68 15.23 -6.13
N VAL A 236 -10.00 15.16 -7.43
CA VAL A 236 -9.30 14.28 -8.40
C VAL A 236 -8.52 15.14 -9.38
N LYS A 237 -7.52 14.57 -10.04
CA LYS A 237 -6.83 15.23 -11.15
C LYS A 237 -7.67 15.14 -12.41
N TYR A 238 -7.94 16.27 -13.02
CA TYR A 238 -8.55 16.33 -14.34
C TYR A 238 -7.48 16.50 -15.42
N LEU A 239 -7.79 16.07 -16.64
CA LEU A 239 -6.96 16.34 -17.81
C LEU A 239 -7.76 17.23 -18.77
N ALA A 240 -7.28 18.45 -18.96
CA ALA A 240 -7.88 19.41 -19.88
C ALA A 240 -7.24 19.27 -21.27
N ASN A 241 -8.03 18.95 -22.26
CA ASN A 241 -7.61 19.02 -23.67
C ASN A 241 -7.87 20.45 -24.15
N LEU A 242 -6.84 21.07 -24.73
CA LEU A 242 -6.93 22.40 -25.29
C LEU A 242 -7.16 22.34 -26.80
N LYS A 243 -7.76 23.39 -27.35
CA LYS A 243 -8.06 23.50 -28.79
C LYS A 243 -6.82 23.50 -29.69
N ASP A 244 -5.65 23.77 -29.14
CA ASP A 244 -4.38 23.66 -29.85
C ASP A 244 -3.80 22.25 -29.87
N GLY A 245 -4.51 21.25 -29.31
CA GLY A 245 -4.12 19.85 -29.22
C GLY A 245 -3.21 19.55 -28.03
N SER A 246 -2.86 20.50 -27.18
CA SER A 246 -2.11 20.29 -25.96
C SER A 246 -3.00 19.75 -24.83
N GLN A 247 -2.38 19.07 -23.86
CA GLN A 247 -3.06 18.56 -22.65
C GLN A 247 -2.42 19.17 -21.41
N VAL A 248 -3.27 19.59 -20.46
CA VAL A 248 -2.84 20.17 -19.18
C VAL A 248 -3.50 19.44 -18.04
N GLU A 249 -2.70 19.01 -17.05
CA GLU A 249 -3.23 18.47 -15.79
C GLU A 249 -3.81 19.60 -14.94
N VAL A 250 -5.09 19.45 -14.57
CA VAL A 250 -5.82 20.36 -13.69
C VAL A 250 -6.00 19.71 -12.35
N GLN A 251 -5.18 20.11 -11.40
CA GLN A 251 -5.16 19.56 -10.04
C GLN A 251 -6.01 20.37 -9.06
N ARG A 252 -6.33 21.62 -9.39
CA ARG A 252 -7.13 22.55 -8.60
C ARG A 252 -7.91 23.50 -9.51
N PRO A 253 -9.06 24.02 -9.05
CA PRO A 253 -9.89 24.90 -9.89
C PRO A 253 -9.15 26.12 -10.45
N ALA A 254 -8.20 26.68 -9.70
CA ALA A 254 -7.39 27.82 -10.13
C ALA A 254 -6.50 27.54 -11.35
N LEU A 255 -6.20 26.27 -11.64
CA LEU A 255 -5.42 25.86 -12.81
C LEU A 255 -6.28 25.50 -14.02
N LEU A 256 -7.61 25.63 -13.91
CA LEU A 256 -8.51 25.36 -15.03
C LEU A 256 -8.29 26.42 -16.13
N PRO A 257 -7.95 25.98 -17.36
CA PRO A 257 -7.81 26.91 -18.49
C PRO A 257 -9.11 27.66 -18.76
N GLU A 258 -8.98 28.88 -19.29
CA GLU A 258 -10.17 29.67 -19.67
C GLU A 258 -11.03 28.89 -20.68
N PRO A 259 -12.37 28.94 -20.55
CA PRO A 259 -13.30 28.17 -21.41
C PRO A 259 -13.07 28.35 -22.92
N LYS A 260 -12.53 29.50 -23.33
CA LYS A 260 -12.25 29.80 -24.75
C LYS A 260 -11.14 28.88 -25.34
N PHE A 261 -10.22 28.42 -24.52
CA PHE A 261 -9.10 27.52 -24.92
C PHE A 261 -9.43 26.07 -24.68
N LEU A 262 -10.42 25.76 -23.85
CA LEU A 262 -10.79 24.40 -23.47
C LEU A 262 -11.58 23.71 -24.59
N GLU A 263 -11.17 22.53 -25.02
CA GLU A 263 -11.91 21.64 -25.90
C GLU A 263 -12.74 20.64 -25.10
N SER A 264 -12.10 19.93 -24.18
CA SER A 264 -12.77 18.96 -23.30
C SER A 264 -12.03 18.82 -21.95
N LEU A 265 -12.78 18.40 -20.94
CA LEU A 265 -12.24 18.08 -19.61
C LEU A 265 -12.49 16.59 -19.34
N MET A 266 -11.40 15.86 -19.09
CA MET A 266 -11.46 14.44 -18.76
C MET A 266 -11.22 14.24 -17.28
N GLU A 267 -12.00 13.35 -16.68
CA GLU A 267 -11.82 12.90 -15.30
C GLU A 267 -11.32 11.44 -15.27
N PRO A 268 -10.54 11.04 -14.25
CA PRO A 268 -10.15 9.65 -14.10
C PRO A 268 -11.36 8.76 -13.81
N ILE A 269 -11.38 7.58 -14.39
CA ILE A 269 -12.39 6.56 -14.16
C ILE A 269 -11.70 5.29 -13.69
N VAL A 270 -12.21 4.68 -12.61
CA VAL A 270 -11.73 3.40 -12.09
C VAL A 270 -12.64 2.26 -12.54
N THR A 271 -12.12 1.06 -12.58
CA THR A 271 -12.95 -0.14 -12.66
C THR A 271 -13.09 -0.69 -11.25
N ALA A 272 -14.32 -0.74 -10.76
CA ALA A 272 -14.65 -1.35 -9.48
C ALA A 272 -15.15 -2.78 -9.70
N GLU A 273 -14.65 -3.70 -8.91
CA GLU A 273 -15.06 -5.09 -8.84
C GLU A 273 -15.70 -5.31 -7.47
N ILE A 274 -16.99 -5.63 -7.45
CA ILE A 274 -17.79 -5.69 -6.24
C ILE A 274 -18.35 -7.10 -6.09
N LEU A 275 -17.90 -7.83 -5.09
CA LEU A 275 -18.46 -9.12 -4.72
C LEU A 275 -19.59 -8.90 -3.69
N THR A 276 -20.80 -9.32 -4.05
CA THR A 276 -21.99 -9.12 -3.22
C THR A 276 -22.91 -10.35 -3.27
N PRO A 277 -23.66 -10.66 -2.19
CA PRO A 277 -24.75 -11.61 -2.27
C PRO A 277 -25.79 -11.19 -3.30
N VAL A 278 -26.43 -12.17 -3.96
CA VAL A 278 -27.39 -11.94 -5.05
C VAL A 278 -28.53 -11.00 -4.63
N ASP A 279 -28.99 -11.11 -3.38
CA ASP A 279 -30.10 -10.30 -2.83
C ASP A 279 -29.80 -8.80 -2.77
N TYR A 280 -28.51 -8.41 -2.75
CA TYR A 280 -28.08 -7.00 -2.66
C TYR A 280 -27.70 -6.38 -4.00
N ILE A 281 -27.71 -7.15 -5.11
CA ILE A 281 -27.31 -6.65 -6.45
C ILE A 281 -28.07 -5.38 -6.81
N GLY A 282 -29.39 -5.35 -6.63
CA GLY A 282 -30.22 -4.20 -6.97
C GLY A 282 -29.81 -2.94 -6.21
N ASN A 283 -29.52 -3.07 -4.91
CA ASN A 283 -29.09 -1.94 -4.08
C ASN A 283 -27.68 -1.46 -4.48
N VAL A 284 -26.77 -2.38 -4.77
CA VAL A 284 -25.40 -2.04 -5.22
C VAL A 284 -25.45 -1.36 -6.58
N MET A 285 -26.24 -1.87 -7.54
CA MET A 285 -26.40 -1.24 -8.85
C MET A 285 -26.95 0.21 -8.73
N LYS A 286 -27.97 0.40 -7.87
CA LYS A 286 -28.53 1.73 -7.62
C LYS A 286 -27.47 2.69 -7.07
N ILE A 287 -26.66 2.28 -6.10
CA ILE A 287 -25.56 3.08 -5.57
C ILE A 287 -24.55 3.41 -6.67
N CYS A 288 -24.20 2.45 -7.52
CA CYS A 288 -23.28 2.67 -8.63
C CYS A 288 -23.82 3.71 -9.63
N GLU A 289 -25.12 3.64 -9.97
CA GLU A 289 -25.78 4.61 -10.86
C GLU A 289 -25.83 6.01 -10.24
N GLU A 290 -26.21 6.12 -8.97
CA GLU A 290 -26.20 7.39 -8.22
C GLU A 290 -24.81 8.03 -8.18
N LYS A 291 -23.74 7.22 -8.22
CA LYS A 291 -22.34 7.62 -8.28
C LYS A 291 -21.80 7.72 -9.73
N ARG A 292 -22.65 7.89 -10.72
CA ARG A 292 -22.32 8.00 -12.14
C ARG A 292 -21.54 6.81 -12.70
N GLY A 293 -21.56 5.66 -11.99
CA GLY A 293 -20.90 4.44 -12.42
C GLY A 293 -21.57 3.85 -13.66
N LYS A 294 -20.74 3.42 -14.62
CA LYS A 294 -21.21 2.71 -15.79
C LYS A 294 -21.10 1.21 -15.58
N TYR A 295 -22.23 0.52 -15.57
CA TYR A 295 -22.27 -0.93 -15.52
C TYR A 295 -21.48 -1.53 -16.69
N LYS A 296 -20.64 -2.52 -16.40
CA LYS A 296 -19.87 -3.26 -17.42
C LYS A 296 -20.38 -4.69 -17.58
N SER A 297 -20.39 -5.47 -16.53
CA SER A 297 -20.79 -6.87 -16.55
C SER A 297 -21.12 -7.39 -15.15
N THR A 298 -21.85 -8.49 -15.10
CA THR A 298 -22.15 -9.24 -13.88
C THR A 298 -21.82 -10.71 -14.12
N GLN A 299 -21.10 -11.32 -13.20
CA GLN A 299 -20.85 -12.75 -13.19
C GLN A 299 -21.49 -13.35 -11.93
N TYR A 300 -22.34 -14.35 -12.12
CA TYR A 300 -22.95 -15.06 -11.00
C TYR A 300 -22.04 -16.19 -10.53
N LEU A 301 -21.69 -16.17 -9.27
CA LEU A 301 -20.92 -17.18 -8.59
C LEU A 301 -21.82 -17.81 -7.53
N SER A 302 -22.65 -18.80 -7.94
CA SER A 302 -23.58 -19.48 -7.06
C SER A 302 -24.46 -18.53 -6.21
N LYS A 303 -24.22 -18.41 -4.88
CA LYS A 303 -24.96 -17.53 -3.97
C LYS A 303 -24.45 -16.09 -3.95
N SER A 304 -23.36 -15.79 -4.67
CA SER A 304 -22.75 -14.48 -4.75
C SER A 304 -22.71 -13.99 -6.19
N CYS A 305 -22.56 -12.70 -6.36
CA CYS A 305 -22.46 -12.05 -7.65
C CYS A 305 -21.25 -11.12 -7.66
N LEU A 306 -20.52 -11.16 -8.75
CA LEU A 306 -19.41 -10.27 -9.03
C LEU A 306 -19.87 -9.21 -10.03
N LEU A 307 -19.98 -7.97 -9.58
CA LEU A 307 -20.43 -6.83 -10.35
C LEU A 307 -19.23 -5.98 -10.76
N TYR A 308 -19.12 -5.69 -12.05
CA TYR A 308 -18.12 -4.77 -12.60
C TYR A 308 -18.77 -3.45 -12.97
N THR A 309 -18.22 -2.33 -12.47
CA THR A 309 -18.68 -0.98 -12.76
C THR A 309 -17.49 -0.03 -12.90
N SER A 310 -17.72 1.16 -13.44
CA SER A 310 -16.65 2.15 -13.67
C SER A 310 -17.08 3.52 -13.11
N PRO A 311 -17.09 3.73 -11.77
CA PRO A 311 -17.34 5.03 -11.20
C PRO A 311 -16.13 5.97 -11.34
N SER A 312 -16.36 7.27 -11.27
CA SER A 312 -15.27 8.23 -11.03
C SER A 312 -14.80 8.14 -9.57
N PRO A 313 -13.48 8.21 -9.29
CA PRO A 313 -12.97 8.28 -7.93
C PRO A 313 -13.57 9.42 -7.13
N ARG A 314 -13.90 10.56 -7.78
CA ARG A 314 -14.59 11.70 -7.17
C ARG A 314 -15.93 11.32 -6.55
N ASP A 315 -16.71 10.48 -7.22
CA ASP A 315 -18.04 10.11 -6.76
C ASP A 315 -18.01 9.02 -5.68
N ALA A 316 -16.96 8.19 -5.68
CA ALA A 316 -16.69 7.25 -4.59
C ALA A 316 -16.42 7.96 -3.25
N VAL A 317 -15.93 9.18 -3.32
CA VAL A 317 -15.57 10.03 -2.17
C VAL A 317 -16.79 10.59 -1.41
N THR A 318 -17.94 10.76 -2.06
CA THR A 318 -19.09 11.46 -1.47
C THR A 318 -20.11 10.54 -0.78
N SER A 319 -19.82 9.23 -0.62
CA SER A 319 -20.73 8.30 0.05
C SER A 319 -20.38 8.15 1.53
N ARG A 320 -20.91 9.02 2.35
CA ARG A 320 -21.28 8.72 3.74
C ARG A 320 -22.77 8.61 3.86
#